data_7901e15ff07022ec6c2c217db9f8c539
#
_entry.id   7901e15ff07022ec6c2c217db9f8c539
#
_cell.length_a   1.000
_cell.length_b   1.000
_cell.length_c   1.000
_cell.angle_alpha   90.00
_cell.angle_beta   90.00
_cell.angle_gamma   90.00
#
_symmetry.space_group_name_H-M   'P 1'
#
loop_
_entity.id
_entity.type
_entity.pdbx_description
1 polymer ?
#
loop_
_entity_poly.entity_id
_entity_poly.type
_entity_poly.pdbx_seq_one_letter_code
_entity_poly.pdbx_strand_id
1 'polypeptide(L)'
;MQASNAAAHSLKGARQNQKVEVAFERHEGVECVALKYFTWTEGLGWCCQKTIRVDGDQLDELHRAITVARHRIRRQRADDGEAAAPAQVIQLPSLS
;
A
#
# COMPACT_ATOMS: atom_id res chain seq x y z
N MET A 1 -7.57 5.71 -25.73
CA MET A 1 -7.31 5.87 -25.24
C MET A 1 -6.68 5.81 -24.15
N GLN A 2 -6.19 5.80 -23.86
CA GLN A 2 -5.50 5.82 -22.95
C GLN A 2 -5.67 6.50 -21.80
N ALA A 3 -6.62 7.17 -21.64
CA ALA A 3 -6.92 7.99 -20.53
C ALA A 3 -6.92 7.28 -19.21
N SER A 4 -7.30 6.03 -19.21
CA SER A 4 -7.34 5.27 -17.98
C SER A 4 -5.97 5.17 -17.33
N ASN A 5 -4.94 5.28 -18.13
CA ASN A 5 -3.61 5.13 -17.56
C ASN A 5 -3.20 6.32 -16.72
N ALA A 6 -3.82 7.45 -16.96
CA ALA A 6 -3.46 8.64 -16.21
C ALA A 6 -3.87 8.54 -14.75
N ALA A 7 -4.73 7.59 -14.41
CA ALA A 7 -5.22 7.47 -13.04
C ALA A 7 -4.34 6.60 -12.16
N ALA A 8 -3.25 6.07 -12.68
CA ALA A 8 -2.42 5.18 -11.89
C ALA A 8 -1.61 5.95 -10.85
N HIS A 9 -1.59 5.41 -9.64
CA HIS A 9 -0.80 5.95 -8.55
C HIS A 9 0.22 4.92 -8.13
N SER A 10 1.46 5.35 -7.96
CA SER A 10 2.51 4.46 -7.51
C SER A 10 2.70 4.65 -6.02
N LEU A 11 2.62 3.56 -5.27
CA LEU A 11 2.78 3.58 -3.83
C LEU A 11 4.22 3.29 -3.49
N LYS A 12 4.89 4.26 -2.89
CA LYS A 12 6.28 4.11 -2.54
C LYS A 12 6.39 3.52 -1.15
N GLY A 13 7.17 2.46 -1.05
CA GLY A 13 7.43 1.83 0.22
C GLY A 13 8.87 1.95 0.61
N ALA A 14 9.25 1.19 1.62
CA ALA A 14 10.62 1.19 2.11
C ALA A 14 11.57 0.50 1.15
N ARG A 15 11.07 -0.40 0.33
CA ARG A 15 11.91 -1.16 -0.57
C ARG A 15 11.96 -0.49 -1.93
N GLN A 16 13.16 -0.37 -2.47
CA GLN A 16 13.34 0.34 -3.73
C GLN A 16 13.14 -0.55 -4.94
N ASN A 17 13.13 -1.86 -4.73
CA ASN A 17 12.98 -2.79 -5.85
C ASN A 17 11.57 -3.38 -5.94
N GLN A 18 10.61 -2.79 -5.23
CA GLN A 18 9.23 -3.23 -5.24
C GLN A 18 8.32 -2.02 -5.22
N LYS A 19 7.18 -2.14 -5.85
CA LYS A 19 6.17 -1.10 -5.76
C LYS A 19 4.80 -1.68 -6.06
N VAL A 20 3.78 -0.97 -5.61
CA VAL A 20 2.39 -1.29 -5.94
C VAL A 20 1.81 -0.09 -6.64
N GLU A 21 1.13 -0.31 -7.75
CA GLU A 21 0.40 0.75 -8.44
C GLU A 21 -1.08 0.51 -8.30
N VAL A 22 -1.81 1.60 -8.10
CA VAL A 22 -3.26 1.58 -8.03
C VAL A 22 -3.77 2.26 -9.30
N ALA A 23 -4.51 1.52 -10.10
CA ALA A 23 -4.98 2.04 -11.39
C ALA A 23 -6.50 1.91 -11.46
N PHE A 24 -7.13 2.92 -12.03
CA PHE A 24 -8.55 2.89 -12.29
C PHE A 24 -8.74 2.25 -13.68
N GLU A 25 -9.52 1.18 -13.76
CA GLU A 25 -9.69 0.44 -14.99
C GLU A 25 -11.14 0.10 -15.24
N ARG A 26 -11.43 -0.21 -16.49
CA ARG A 26 -12.71 -0.78 -16.86
C ARG A 26 -12.44 -2.19 -17.39
N HIS A 27 -13.02 -3.17 -16.73
CA HIS A 27 -12.80 -4.56 -17.07
C HIS A 27 -14.15 -5.19 -17.40
N GLU A 28 -14.32 -5.66 -18.64
CA GLU A 28 -15.56 -6.26 -19.07
C GLU A 28 -16.76 -5.34 -18.86
N GLY A 29 -16.55 -4.06 -19.14
CA GLY A 29 -17.62 -3.09 -19.01
C GLY A 29 -17.90 -2.60 -17.61
N VAL A 30 -17.16 -3.08 -16.63
CA VAL A 30 -17.36 -2.71 -15.23
C VAL A 30 -16.15 -1.95 -14.73
N GLU A 31 -16.40 -0.85 -14.06
CA GLU A 31 -15.29 -0.06 -13.50
C GLU A 31 -14.76 -0.72 -12.26
N CYS A 32 -13.44 -0.73 -12.15
CA CYS A 32 -12.80 -1.38 -11.03
C CYS A 32 -11.46 -0.71 -10.77
N VAL A 33 -10.84 -1.10 -9.66
CA VAL A 33 -9.50 -0.66 -9.31
C VAL A 33 -8.58 -1.87 -9.44
N ALA A 34 -7.45 -1.67 -10.09
CA ALA A 34 -6.44 -2.72 -10.23
C ALA A 34 -5.27 -2.38 -9.34
N LEU A 35 -4.88 -3.34 -8.51
CA LEU A 35 -3.68 -3.24 -7.68
C LEU A 35 -2.63 -4.07 -8.36
N LYS A 36 -1.55 -3.42 -8.80
CA LYS A 36 -0.52 -4.10 -9.58
C LYS A 36 0.79 -4.10 -8.81
N TYR A 37 1.33 -5.27 -8.61
CA TYR A 37 2.57 -5.45 -7.88
C TYR A 37 3.71 -5.60 -8.87
N PHE A 38 4.72 -4.74 -8.73
CA PHE A 38 5.88 -4.74 -9.62
C PHE A 38 7.13 -5.02 -8.83
N THR A 39 8.08 -5.68 -9.48
CA THR A 39 9.43 -5.81 -8.95
C THR A 39 10.40 -5.31 -10.00
N TRP A 40 11.52 -4.81 -9.54
CA TRP A 40 12.58 -4.34 -10.44
C TRP A 40 13.49 -5.51 -10.77
N THR A 41 13.73 -5.71 -12.06
CA THR A 41 14.62 -6.75 -12.54
C THR A 41 15.72 -6.09 -13.34
N GLU A 42 16.95 -6.41 -12.97
CA GLU A 42 18.11 -5.84 -13.64
C GLU A 42 18.03 -6.15 -15.13
N GLY A 43 18.19 -5.13 -15.95
CA GLY A 43 18.15 -5.31 -17.38
C GLY A 43 16.75 -5.25 -18.00
N LEU A 44 15.71 -5.48 -17.21
CA LEU A 44 14.34 -5.46 -17.71
C LEU A 44 13.53 -4.30 -17.15
N GLY A 45 13.93 -3.78 -15.98
CA GLY A 45 13.19 -2.71 -15.34
C GLY A 45 12.03 -3.24 -14.52
N TRP A 46 10.97 -2.44 -14.43
CA TRP A 46 9.82 -2.81 -13.63
C TRP A 46 8.99 -3.86 -14.35
N CYS A 47 8.77 -4.97 -13.66
CA CYS A 47 8.01 -6.09 -14.21
C CYS A 47 6.80 -6.34 -13.32
N CYS A 48 5.61 -6.36 -13.92
CA CYS A 48 4.38 -6.61 -13.19
C CYS A 48 4.29 -8.10 -12.84
N GLN A 49 4.22 -8.40 -11.56
CA GLN A 49 4.18 -9.78 -11.10
C GLN A 49 2.76 -10.26 -10.84
N LYS A 50 1.87 -9.34 -10.44
CA LYS A 50 0.53 -9.75 -10.07
C LYS A 50 -0.41 -8.57 -10.20
N THR A 51 -1.62 -8.85 -10.61
CA THR A 51 -2.69 -7.85 -10.69
C THR A 51 -3.90 -8.38 -9.95
N ILE A 52 -4.45 -7.56 -9.07
CA ILE A 52 -5.67 -7.88 -8.34
C ILE A 52 -6.69 -6.82 -8.68
N ARG A 53 -7.87 -7.23 -9.09
CA ARG A 53 -8.93 -6.29 -9.42
C ARG A 53 -9.97 -6.29 -8.33
N VAL A 54 -10.36 -5.08 -7.92
CA VAL A 54 -11.35 -4.88 -6.88
C VAL A 54 -12.52 -4.14 -7.52
N ASP A 55 -13.70 -4.74 -7.46
CA ASP A 55 -14.88 -4.14 -8.06
C ASP A 55 -15.33 -2.92 -7.27
N GLY A 56 -16.09 -2.06 -7.95
CA GLY A 56 -16.55 -0.84 -7.31
C GLY A 56 -17.32 -1.07 -6.04
N ASP A 57 -18.13 -2.13 -6.01
CA ASP A 57 -18.94 -2.39 -4.82
C ASP A 57 -18.14 -3.02 -3.68
N GLN A 58 -16.88 -3.37 -3.93
CA GLN A 58 -15.99 -3.87 -2.87
C GLN A 58 -15.10 -2.76 -2.32
N LEU A 59 -15.09 -1.61 -2.96
CA LEU A 59 -14.15 -0.56 -2.60
C LEU A 59 -14.41 0.05 -1.24
N ASP A 60 -15.68 0.16 -0.86
CA ASP A 60 -15.99 0.73 0.45
C ASP A 60 -15.45 -0.13 1.57
N GLU A 61 -15.60 -1.44 1.44
CA GLU A 61 -15.07 -2.35 2.45
C GLU A 61 -13.56 -2.34 2.45
N LEU A 62 -12.97 -2.32 1.27
CA LEU A 62 -11.52 -2.27 1.18
C LEU A 62 -10.99 -0.99 1.81
N HIS A 63 -11.64 0.12 1.53
CA HIS A 63 -11.24 1.40 2.08
C HIS A 63 -11.32 1.38 3.60
N ARG A 64 -12.39 0.80 4.14
CA ARG A 64 -12.57 0.71 5.58
C ARG A 64 -11.48 -0.16 6.19
N ALA A 65 -11.19 -1.30 5.58
CA ALA A 65 -10.17 -2.20 6.09
C ALA A 65 -8.80 -1.52 6.08
N ILE A 66 -8.51 -0.80 5.01
CA ILE A 66 -7.24 -0.09 4.91
C ILE A 66 -7.13 1.01 5.96
N THR A 67 -8.24 1.70 6.19
CA THR A 67 -8.25 2.76 7.21
C THR A 67 -7.95 2.20 8.59
N VAL A 68 -8.56 1.07 8.92
CA VAL A 68 -8.32 0.42 10.21
C VAL A 68 -6.87 -0.02 10.31
N ALA A 69 -6.35 -0.62 9.25
CA ALA A 69 -4.97 -1.09 9.23
C ALA A 69 -4.01 0.09 9.38
N ARG A 70 -4.31 1.20 8.71
CA ARG A 70 -3.46 2.37 8.78
C ARG A 70 -3.39 2.92 10.20
N HIS A 71 -4.53 2.97 10.87
CA HIS A 71 -4.56 3.42 12.26
C HIS A 71 -3.73 2.50 13.15
N ARG A 72 -3.87 1.22 12.95
CA ARG A 72 -3.14 0.25 13.75
C ARG A 72 -1.64 0.38 13.55
N ILE A 73 -1.22 0.54 12.30
CA ILE A 73 0.18 0.68 11.99
C ILE A 73 0.75 1.96 12.56
N ARG A 74 0.01 3.05 12.46
CA ARG A 74 0.45 4.33 13.01
C ARG A 74 0.61 4.27 14.51
N ARG A 75 -0.32 3.61 15.18
CA ARG A 75 -0.25 3.46 16.61
C ARG A 75 0.95 2.62 17.00
N GLN A 76 1.19 1.56 16.26
CA GLN A 76 2.33 0.70 16.51
C GLN A 76 3.63 1.48 16.36
N ARG A 77 3.72 2.29 15.32
CA ARG A 77 4.92 3.08 15.07
C ARG A 77 5.16 4.12 16.13
N ALA A 78 4.08 4.73 16.61
CA ALA A 78 4.21 5.72 17.68
C ALA A 78 4.72 5.05 18.96
N ASP A 79 4.19 3.88 19.28
CA ASP A 79 4.64 3.16 20.45
C ASP A 79 6.11 2.76 20.31
N ASP A 80 6.48 2.26 19.15
CA ASP A 80 7.85 1.88 18.91
C ASP A 80 8.79 3.07 18.97
N GLY A 81 8.34 4.19 18.43
CA GLY A 81 9.14 5.39 18.45
C GLY A 81 9.39 5.90 19.85
N GLU A 82 8.37 5.82 20.68
CA GLU A 82 8.51 6.24 22.08
C GLU A 82 9.45 5.31 22.82
N ALA A 83 9.30 4.03 22.59
CA ALA A 83 10.15 3.05 23.23
C ALA A 83 11.61 3.25 22.84
N ALA A 84 11.81 3.63 21.62
CA ALA A 84 13.17 3.80 21.11
C ALA A 84 13.81 5.08 21.62
N ALA A 85 13.00 6.05 21.91
CA ALA A 85 13.53 7.34 22.32
C ALA A 85 14.25 7.21 23.63
N PRO A 86 15.08 7.31 24.15
CA PRO A 86 15.73 7.16 25.13
C PRO A 86 15.70 6.87 26.14
N ALA A 87 15.13 6.91 25.73
CA ALA A 87 15.04 6.68 25.95
C ALA A 87 14.69 6.27 26.41
N GLN A 88 14.24 6.17 26.46
CA GLN A 88 13.67 5.81 26.35
C GLN A 88 13.57 5.09 26.78
N VAL A 89 13.45 5.15 27.50
CA VAL A 89 13.15 4.44 27.50
C VAL A 89 12.75 3.82 28.03
N ILE A 90 12.53 3.81 28.62
CA ILE A 90 12.02 3.22 28.64
C ILE A 90 11.55 2.68 29.04
N GLN A 91 11.30 2.77 29.45
CA GLN A 91 10.68 2.25 29.26
C GLN A 91 10.24 1.66 29.32
N LEU A 92 10.08 1.74 29.89
CA LEU A 92 9.54 1.19 29.58
C LEU A 92 9.16 0.58 29.80
N PRO A 93 9.30 0.54 30.39
CA PRO A 93 8.84 -0.04 30.25
C PRO A 93 8.29 -0.54 30.26
N SER A 94 8.08 -0.54 30.61
CA SER A 94 7.47 -0.91 30.21
C SER A 94 6.99 -1.29 30.06
N LEU A 95 6.82 -1.23 30.41
CA LEU A 95 6.29 -1.48 29.89
C LEU A 95 6.03 -1.97 29.43
N SER A 96 5.98 -2.13 29.41
CA SER A 96 5.86 -2.47 28.65
C SER A 96 5.48 -2.66 28.15
#